data_c2d412fb725c86f2355db1006d30e3b0
#
_entry.id   c2d412fb725c86f2355db1006d30e3b0
#
_cell.length_a   1.000
_cell.length_b   1.000
_cell.length_c   1.000
_cell.angle_alpha   90.00
_cell.angle_beta   90.00
_cell.angle_gamma   90.00
#
_symmetry.space_group_name_H-M   'P 1'
#
loop_
_entity.id
_entity.type
_entity.pdbx_description
1 polymer ?
#
loop_
_entity_poly.entity_id
_entity_poly.type
_entity_poly.pdbx_seq_one_letter_code
_entity_poly.pdbx_strand_id
1 'polypeptide(L)'
;MVDLNLSDWLRATNKQTTYPNTAGVYALFLNAGATIPGVRQGESGLVYVGLGQGARGLAARCHFKGKTAGHSPRRSLAALLADELRLRPIFIRKPSGSTTFKLDKASEHLLDQWMEDHLCVALRRYDNPGDYERALIRHWEPPLNCDKKVCPLNAQQLFVLDRREMLKAHAARLTGND
;
A
#
# COMPACT_ATOMS: atom_id res chain seq x y z
N MET A 1 0.09 -27.35 4.34
CA MET A 1 0.11 -26.62 3.05
C MET A 1 -0.51 -25.26 3.30
N VAL A 2 0.15 -24.17 2.90
CA VAL A 2 -0.38 -22.81 3.06
C VAL A 2 -1.42 -22.59 1.96
N ASP A 3 -2.64 -22.20 2.35
CA ASP A 3 -3.70 -21.87 1.39
C ASP A 3 -3.40 -20.47 0.80
N LEU A 4 -3.05 -20.42 -0.47
CA LEU A 4 -2.73 -19.19 -1.20
C LEU A 4 -3.92 -18.64 -2.01
N ASN A 5 -5.09 -19.28 -1.91
CA ASN A 5 -6.29 -18.84 -2.58
C ASN A 5 -6.86 -17.59 -1.90
N LEU A 6 -7.11 -16.55 -2.68
CA LEU A 6 -7.72 -15.30 -2.22
C LEU A 6 -9.20 -15.17 -2.63
N SER A 7 -9.75 -16.14 -3.39
CA SER A 7 -11.13 -16.08 -3.87
C SER A 7 -12.15 -16.07 -2.74
N ASP A 8 -11.84 -16.78 -1.65
CA ASP A 8 -12.73 -16.96 -0.50
C ASP A 8 -12.61 -15.83 0.53
N TRP A 9 -11.71 -14.87 0.29
CA TRP A 9 -11.56 -13.74 1.19
C TRP A 9 -12.72 -12.78 1.02
N LEU A 10 -13.46 -12.54 2.10
CA LEU A 10 -14.54 -11.56 2.12
C LEU A 10 -13.96 -10.16 1.93
N ARG A 11 -14.31 -9.53 0.81
CA ARG A 11 -13.91 -8.16 0.48
C ARG A 11 -14.94 -7.19 1.02
N ALA A 12 -14.48 -6.17 1.71
CA ALA A 12 -15.34 -5.13 2.27
C ALA A 12 -14.73 -3.74 2.05
N THR A 13 -15.57 -2.73 1.95
CA THR A 13 -15.11 -1.34 2.01
C THR A 13 -14.56 -1.04 3.41
N ASN A 14 -13.68 -0.04 3.55
CA ASN A 14 -13.15 0.34 4.85
C ASN A 14 -14.27 0.75 5.85
N LYS A 15 -15.35 1.34 5.35
CA LYS A 15 -16.51 1.73 6.18
C LYS A 15 -17.29 0.53 6.75
N GLN A 16 -17.21 -0.62 6.07
CA GLN A 16 -17.92 -1.85 6.46
C GLN A 16 -17.03 -2.82 7.25
N THR A 17 -15.73 -2.60 7.28
CA THR A 17 -14.77 -3.55 7.85
C THR A 17 -14.40 -3.15 9.27
N THR A 18 -14.60 -4.07 10.20
CA THR A 18 -14.03 -4.01 11.54
C THR A 18 -12.71 -4.75 11.56
N TYR A 19 -11.63 -4.04 11.82
CA TYR A 19 -10.29 -4.61 11.93
C TYR A 19 -10.11 -5.28 13.30
N PRO A 20 -9.88 -6.59 13.36
CA PRO A 20 -9.77 -7.30 14.63
C PRO A 20 -8.42 -7.03 15.33
N ASN A 21 -8.43 -7.07 16.65
CA ASN A 21 -7.24 -6.97 17.51
C ASN A 21 -6.47 -8.29 17.55
N THR A 22 -6.18 -8.88 16.40
CA THR A 22 -5.49 -10.17 16.27
C THR A 22 -4.42 -10.08 15.19
N ALA A 23 -3.41 -10.95 15.29
CA ALA A 23 -2.46 -11.15 14.20
C ALA A 23 -3.17 -11.66 12.95
N GLY A 24 -2.65 -11.29 11.79
CA GLY A 24 -3.23 -11.72 10.52
C GLY A 24 -2.65 -11.01 9.31
N VAL A 25 -3.20 -11.36 8.17
CA VAL A 25 -2.85 -10.79 6.87
C VAL A 25 -4.04 -10.03 6.31
N TYR A 26 -3.78 -8.97 5.58
CA TYR A 26 -4.78 -8.23 4.81
C TYR A 26 -4.35 -8.11 3.36
N ALA A 27 -5.31 -8.00 2.49
CA ALA A 27 -5.12 -7.76 1.07
C ALA A 27 -5.96 -6.56 0.61
N LEU A 28 -5.37 -5.72 -0.23
CA LEU A 28 -6.07 -4.62 -0.88
C LEU A 28 -6.36 -4.99 -2.33
N PHE A 29 -7.59 -4.76 -2.74
CA PHE A 29 -8.07 -5.03 -4.10
C PHE A 29 -8.65 -3.74 -4.69
N LEU A 30 -8.49 -3.56 -5.99
CA LEU A 30 -9.23 -2.54 -6.73
C LEU A 30 -10.70 -2.96 -6.87
N ASN A 31 -11.59 -2.00 -6.69
CA ASN A 31 -12.99 -2.16 -7.03
C ASN A 31 -13.16 -2.33 -8.53
N ALA A 32 -14.25 -2.94 -8.97
CA ALA A 32 -14.57 -3.12 -10.39
C ALA A 32 -14.56 -1.77 -11.12
N GLY A 33 -13.83 -1.69 -12.22
CA GLY A 33 -13.68 -0.48 -13.03
C GLY A 33 -12.66 0.55 -12.51
N ALA A 34 -12.14 0.37 -11.29
CA ALA A 34 -11.06 1.24 -10.79
C ALA A 34 -9.73 0.89 -11.44
N THR A 35 -8.90 1.91 -11.69
CA THR A 35 -7.57 1.74 -12.29
C THR A 35 -6.51 2.52 -11.51
N ILE A 36 -5.27 2.07 -11.59
CA ILE A 36 -4.10 2.81 -11.11
C ILE A 36 -3.21 3.12 -12.33
N PRO A 37 -2.82 4.38 -12.56
CA PRO A 37 -2.01 4.78 -13.70
C PRO A 37 -0.73 3.95 -13.83
N GLY A 38 -0.51 3.36 -15.00
CA GLY A 38 0.69 2.57 -15.33
C GLY A 38 0.78 1.20 -14.65
N VAL A 39 -0.23 0.79 -13.88
CA VAL A 39 -0.29 -0.53 -13.25
C VAL A 39 -1.29 -1.42 -13.99
N ARG A 40 -0.82 -2.58 -14.45
CA ARG A 40 -1.70 -3.60 -15.02
C ARG A 40 -2.39 -4.34 -13.89
N GLN A 41 -3.70 -4.47 -13.99
CA GLN A 41 -4.49 -5.25 -13.05
C GLN A 41 -4.43 -6.73 -13.44
N GLY A 42 -4.14 -7.60 -12.47
CA GLY A 42 -4.47 -9.01 -12.60
C GLY A 42 -5.98 -9.23 -12.47
N GLU A 43 -6.48 -10.39 -12.90
CA GLU A 43 -7.91 -10.76 -12.87
C GLU A 43 -8.55 -10.60 -11.49
N SER A 44 -7.79 -10.84 -10.42
CA SER A 44 -8.28 -10.69 -9.04
C SER A 44 -8.47 -9.24 -8.57
N GLY A 45 -7.87 -8.27 -9.26
CA GLY A 45 -7.78 -6.89 -8.80
C GLY A 45 -6.87 -6.68 -7.59
N LEU A 46 -6.11 -7.70 -7.16
CA LEU A 46 -5.18 -7.63 -6.03
C LEU A 46 -4.05 -6.63 -6.33
N VAL A 47 -3.85 -5.67 -5.41
CA VAL A 47 -2.78 -4.67 -5.56
C VAL A 47 -1.74 -4.70 -4.44
N TYR A 48 -2.10 -5.19 -3.26
CA TYR A 48 -1.20 -5.23 -2.12
C TYR A 48 -1.57 -6.33 -1.12
N VAL A 49 -0.57 -6.95 -0.51
CA VAL A 49 -0.69 -7.83 0.65
C VAL A 49 0.17 -7.27 1.78
N GLY A 50 -0.32 -7.32 3.00
CA GLY A 50 0.42 -6.92 4.18
C GLY A 50 -0.05 -7.64 5.43
N LEU A 51 0.64 -7.40 6.55
CA LEU A 51 0.34 -8.08 7.82
C LEU A 51 0.08 -7.11 8.97
N GLY A 52 -0.67 -7.58 9.97
CA GLY A 52 -0.81 -6.98 11.28
C GLY A 52 -0.26 -7.91 12.35
N GLN A 53 0.68 -7.40 13.16
CA GLN A 53 1.31 -8.11 14.28
C GLN A 53 1.34 -7.25 15.54
N GLY A 54 1.71 -7.86 16.67
CA GLY A 54 1.82 -7.19 17.97
C GLY A 54 0.46 -6.96 18.64
N ALA A 55 0.43 -6.16 19.69
CA ALA A 55 -0.71 -6.02 20.60
C ALA A 55 -2.03 -5.59 19.93
N ARG A 56 -1.98 -4.81 18.84
CA ARG A 56 -3.16 -4.39 18.09
C ARG A 56 -3.37 -5.15 16.77
N GLY A 57 -2.45 -6.02 16.38
CA GLY A 57 -2.57 -6.84 15.18
C GLY A 57 -3.06 -6.09 13.94
N LEU A 58 -4.11 -6.61 13.31
CA LEU A 58 -4.75 -6.00 12.14
C LEU A 58 -5.39 -4.64 12.46
N ALA A 59 -5.90 -4.41 13.67
CA ALA A 59 -6.50 -3.13 14.06
C ALA A 59 -5.51 -1.96 14.07
N ALA A 60 -4.20 -2.22 14.06
CA ALA A 60 -3.18 -1.20 13.86
C ALA A 60 -3.05 -0.73 12.39
N ARG A 61 -3.74 -1.38 11.46
CA ARG A 61 -3.58 -1.26 10.01
C ARG A 61 -4.74 -0.53 9.32
N CYS A 62 -5.21 0.56 9.92
CA CYS A 62 -6.21 1.41 9.28
C CYS A 62 -5.59 2.14 8.06
N HIS A 63 -5.68 1.53 6.87
CA HIS A 63 -4.97 1.98 5.66
C HIS A 63 -5.61 3.18 4.96
N PHE A 64 -6.91 3.35 5.12
CA PHE A 64 -7.72 4.35 4.42
C PHE A 64 -7.68 5.73 5.11
N LYS A 65 -7.11 5.80 6.30
CA LYS A 65 -6.83 7.06 7.00
C LYS A 65 -5.41 7.02 7.52
N GLY A 66 -4.61 8.04 7.26
CA GLY A 66 -3.29 8.00 7.82
C GLY A 66 -2.24 8.86 7.16
N LYS A 67 -1.00 8.51 7.46
CA LYS A 67 0.19 9.24 7.02
C LYS A 67 0.94 8.43 5.98
N THR A 68 1.10 8.97 4.79
CA THR A 68 1.82 8.36 3.68
C THR A 68 3.25 7.96 4.04
N ALA A 69 3.95 8.76 4.85
CA ALA A 69 5.35 8.51 5.22
C ALA A 69 5.62 7.15 5.89
N GLY A 70 4.68 6.62 6.67
CA GLY A 70 4.81 5.36 7.41
C GLY A 70 4.25 4.13 6.69
N HIS A 71 3.60 4.30 5.54
CA HIS A 71 2.76 3.29 4.92
C HIS A 71 3.21 2.94 3.52
N SER A 72 3.62 1.69 3.29
CA SER A 72 4.12 1.25 1.98
C SER A 72 3.09 1.37 0.85
N PRO A 73 1.85 0.85 0.96
CA PRO A 73 0.87 0.98 -0.10
C PRO A 73 0.46 2.43 -0.36
N ARG A 74 0.31 3.25 0.69
CA ARG A 74 -0.01 4.68 0.51
C ARG A 74 1.08 5.44 -0.24
N ARG A 75 2.37 5.15 0.04
CA ARG A 75 3.49 5.76 -0.71
C ARG A 75 3.47 5.38 -2.19
N SER A 76 3.14 4.12 -2.50
CA SER A 76 2.99 3.68 -3.88
C SER A 76 1.84 4.41 -4.57
N LEU A 77 0.67 4.41 -3.94
CA LEU A 77 -0.53 5.07 -4.50
C LEU A 77 -0.31 6.57 -4.64
N ALA A 78 0.28 7.23 -3.63
CA ALA A 78 0.61 8.66 -3.73
C ALA A 78 1.52 8.97 -4.92
N ALA A 79 2.52 8.11 -5.18
CA ALA A 79 3.44 8.31 -6.29
C ALA A 79 2.80 8.05 -7.67
N LEU A 80 1.87 7.10 -7.75
CA LEU A 80 1.18 6.76 -8.99
C LEU A 80 0.05 7.72 -9.33
N LEU A 81 -0.60 8.29 -8.30
CA LEU A 81 -1.75 9.19 -8.43
C LEU A 81 -1.38 10.67 -8.28
N ALA A 82 -0.08 11.00 -8.14
CA ALA A 82 0.38 12.35 -7.84
C ALA A 82 -0.15 13.40 -8.83
N ASP A 83 -0.07 13.09 -10.11
CA ASP A 83 -0.49 13.99 -11.17
C ASP A 83 -2.03 14.07 -11.28
N GLU A 84 -2.72 12.92 -11.21
CA GLU A 84 -4.18 12.83 -11.31
C GLU A 84 -4.88 13.58 -10.17
N LEU A 85 -4.43 13.35 -8.93
CA LEU A 85 -5.00 13.97 -7.74
C LEU A 85 -4.32 15.31 -7.37
N ARG A 86 -3.32 15.76 -8.14
CA ARG A 86 -2.53 16.98 -7.87
C ARG A 86 -1.97 16.99 -6.43
N LEU A 87 -1.40 15.86 -6.01
CA LEU A 87 -0.89 15.70 -4.66
C LEU A 87 0.37 16.54 -4.44
N ARG A 88 0.49 17.12 -3.25
CA ARG A 88 1.65 17.94 -2.84
C ARG A 88 2.55 17.15 -1.90
N PRO A 89 3.69 16.63 -2.37
CA PRO A 89 4.63 15.91 -1.55
C PRO A 89 5.51 16.90 -0.74
N ILE A 90 5.87 16.47 0.48
CA ILE A 90 6.78 17.16 1.37
C ILE A 90 7.95 16.22 1.65
N PHE A 91 9.17 16.68 1.43
CA PHE A 91 10.39 15.92 1.69
C PHE A 91 10.62 15.73 3.20
N ILE A 92 11.08 14.55 3.59
CA ILE A 92 11.42 14.23 4.97
C ILE A 92 12.79 13.56 5.02
N ARG A 93 13.68 14.08 5.87
CA ARG A 93 14.89 13.39 6.32
C ARG A 93 14.61 12.80 7.70
N LYS A 94 14.75 11.49 7.83
CA LYS A 94 14.59 10.79 9.12
C LYS A 94 15.84 10.97 9.99
N PRO A 95 15.74 10.80 11.32
CA PRO A 95 16.90 10.82 12.21
C PRO A 95 17.99 9.80 11.82
N SER A 96 17.62 8.68 11.20
CA SER A 96 18.55 7.67 10.67
C SER A 96 19.33 8.12 9.42
N GLY A 97 19.12 9.35 8.93
CA GLY A 97 19.70 9.86 7.68
C GLY A 97 18.94 9.42 6.42
N SER A 98 18.08 8.42 6.50
CA SER A 98 17.27 7.99 5.35
C SER A 98 16.23 9.04 4.96
N THR A 99 15.93 9.13 3.66
CA THR A 99 14.99 10.11 3.11
C THR A 99 13.71 9.46 2.64
N THR A 100 12.60 10.18 2.73
CA THR A 100 11.29 9.77 2.24
C THR A 100 10.46 11.02 1.96
N PHE A 101 9.19 10.84 1.61
CA PHE A 101 8.21 11.92 1.51
C PHE A 101 6.96 11.61 2.34
N LYS A 102 6.22 12.64 2.67
CA LYS A 102 4.82 12.62 3.13
C LYS A 102 4.01 13.49 2.21
N LEU A 103 2.71 13.52 2.36
CA LEU A 103 1.83 14.49 1.71
C LEU A 103 1.47 15.60 2.69
N ASP A 104 1.07 16.76 2.17
CA ASP A 104 0.40 17.78 2.97
C ASP A 104 -0.99 17.28 3.41
N LYS A 105 -1.62 18.01 4.34
CA LYS A 105 -2.90 17.57 4.94
C LYS A 105 -4.02 17.44 3.91
N ALA A 106 -4.08 18.34 2.94
CA ALA A 106 -5.11 18.30 1.90
C ALA A 106 -4.92 17.10 0.97
N SER A 107 -3.67 16.84 0.56
CA SER A 107 -3.33 15.71 -0.28
C SER A 107 -3.49 14.35 0.42
N GLU A 108 -3.22 14.27 1.75
CA GLU A 108 -3.54 13.04 2.51
C GLU A 108 -5.05 12.76 2.47
N HIS A 109 -5.89 13.81 2.58
CA HIS A 109 -7.34 13.65 2.51
C HIS A 109 -7.83 13.23 1.11
N LEU A 110 -7.27 13.80 0.04
CA LEU A 110 -7.58 13.38 -1.33
C LEU A 110 -7.21 11.91 -1.56
N LEU A 111 -6.05 11.49 -1.07
CA LEU A 111 -5.64 10.09 -1.15
C LEU A 111 -6.54 9.17 -0.31
N ASP A 112 -6.97 9.60 0.89
CA ASP A 112 -7.92 8.86 1.72
C ASP A 112 -9.23 8.62 0.96
N GLN A 113 -9.80 9.67 0.36
CA GLN A 113 -11.04 9.59 -0.43
C GLN A 113 -10.87 8.64 -1.62
N TRP A 114 -9.79 8.81 -2.41
CA TRP A 114 -9.52 7.94 -3.54
C TRP A 114 -9.44 6.46 -3.10
N MET A 115 -8.73 6.18 -2.02
CA MET A 115 -8.59 4.82 -1.50
C MET A 115 -9.95 4.27 -1.01
N GLU A 116 -10.78 5.08 -0.35
CA GLU A 116 -12.12 4.69 0.10
C GLU A 116 -13.05 4.35 -1.07
N ASP A 117 -12.95 5.08 -2.17
CA ASP A 117 -13.83 4.92 -3.33
C ASP A 117 -13.39 3.78 -4.27
N HIS A 118 -12.07 3.53 -4.35
CA HIS A 118 -11.51 2.64 -5.37
C HIS A 118 -10.93 1.33 -4.83
N LEU A 119 -10.81 1.17 -3.51
CA LEU A 119 -10.26 -0.03 -2.91
C LEU A 119 -11.24 -0.72 -1.96
N CYS A 120 -11.15 -2.03 -1.94
CA CYS A 120 -11.68 -2.84 -0.84
C CYS A 120 -10.55 -3.59 -0.13
N VAL A 121 -10.82 -4.01 1.10
CA VAL A 121 -9.88 -4.77 1.94
C VAL A 121 -10.48 -6.12 2.27
N ALA A 122 -9.64 -7.12 2.31
CA ALA A 122 -9.96 -8.43 2.87
C ALA A 122 -8.99 -8.75 4.00
N LEU A 123 -9.48 -9.36 5.07
CA LEU A 123 -8.73 -9.66 6.27
C LEU A 123 -8.77 -11.17 6.55
N ARG A 124 -7.63 -11.75 6.93
CA ARG A 124 -7.55 -13.13 7.40
C ARG A 124 -6.73 -13.19 8.67
N ARG A 125 -7.30 -13.73 9.75
CA ARG A 125 -6.58 -14.04 10.98
C ARG A 125 -5.57 -15.15 10.72
N TYR A 126 -4.36 -15.00 11.23
CA TYR A 126 -3.32 -16.00 11.09
C TYR A 126 -2.27 -15.80 12.19
N ASP A 127 -1.91 -16.85 12.92
CA ASP A 127 -1.03 -16.74 14.09
C ASP A 127 0.41 -16.37 13.72
N ASN A 128 0.91 -16.88 12.57
CA ASN A 128 2.23 -16.58 12.03
C ASN A 128 2.14 -15.79 10.70
N PRO A 129 1.62 -14.54 10.72
CA PRO A 129 1.26 -13.83 9.50
C PRO A 129 2.45 -13.49 8.61
N GLY A 130 3.68 -13.45 9.15
CA GLY A 130 4.87 -13.09 8.37
C GLY A 130 5.24 -14.10 7.29
N ASP A 131 5.16 -15.40 7.59
CA ASP A 131 5.43 -16.46 6.59
C ASP A 131 4.31 -16.51 5.55
N TYR A 132 3.09 -16.35 6.00
CA TYR A 132 1.92 -16.35 5.13
C TYR A 132 1.91 -15.15 4.19
N GLU A 133 2.17 -13.94 4.67
CA GLU A 133 2.34 -12.74 3.86
C GLU A 133 3.41 -12.95 2.77
N ARG A 134 4.59 -13.43 3.15
CA ARG A 134 5.68 -13.69 2.19
C ARG A 134 5.29 -14.72 1.14
N ALA A 135 4.59 -15.78 1.51
CA ALA A 135 4.10 -16.78 0.57
C ALA A 135 3.09 -16.19 -0.42
N LEU A 136 2.14 -15.39 0.06
CA LEU A 136 1.16 -14.70 -0.79
C LEU A 136 1.85 -13.69 -1.73
N ILE A 137 2.80 -12.90 -1.24
CA ILE A 137 3.53 -11.93 -2.07
C ILE A 137 4.31 -12.64 -3.20
N ARG A 138 4.98 -13.74 -2.89
CA ARG A 138 5.73 -14.52 -3.91
C ARG A 138 4.83 -15.19 -4.94
N HIS A 139 3.64 -15.62 -4.53
CA HIS A 139 2.71 -16.32 -5.41
C HIS A 139 1.94 -15.36 -6.32
N TRP A 140 1.47 -14.24 -5.78
CA TRP A 140 0.59 -13.30 -6.49
C TRP A 140 1.33 -12.09 -7.07
N GLU A 141 2.53 -11.81 -6.60
CA GLU A 141 3.37 -10.66 -7.01
C GLU A 141 2.62 -9.33 -7.09
N PRO A 142 1.89 -8.90 -6.02
CA PRO A 142 1.05 -7.72 -6.09
C PRO A 142 1.88 -6.48 -6.43
N PRO A 143 1.42 -5.59 -7.32
CA PRO A 143 2.24 -4.51 -7.87
C PRO A 143 2.73 -3.49 -6.85
N LEU A 144 2.03 -3.29 -5.73
CA LEU A 144 2.43 -2.33 -4.70
C LEU A 144 3.34 -2.93 -3.62
N ASN A 145 3.62 -4.26 -3.65
CA ASN A 145 4.57 -4.92 -2.78
C ASN A 145 5.99 -4.83 -3.36
N CYS A 146 6.71 -3.77 -3.02
CA CYS A 146 8.02 -3.45 -3.61
C CYS A 146 9.19 -3.69 -2.65
N ASP A 147 9.12 -4.72 -1.80
CA ASP A 147 10.23 -5.09 -0.91
C ASP A 147 11.10 -6.18 -1.52
N LYS A 148 12.32 -5.81 -1.96
CA LYS A 148 13.32 -6.70 -2.53
C LYS A 148 13.74 -7.85 -1.62
N LYS A 149 13.49 -7.74 -0.31
CA LYS A 149 13.84 -8.79 0.67
C LYS A 149 12.86 -9.97 0.62
N VAL A 150 11.68 -9.78 0.06
CA VAL A 150 10.65 -10.83 -0.01
C VAL A 150 10.80 -11.69 -1.27
N CYS A 151 10.99 -11.04 -2.43
CA CYS A 151 11.22 -11.71 -3.72
C CYS A 151 11.93 -10.75 -4.68
N PRO A 152 12.54 -11.25 -5.77
CA PRO A 152 12.96 -10.41 -6.88
C PRO A 152 11.76 -9.61 -7.41
N LEU A 153 11.98 -8.33 -7.71
CA LEU A 153 10.91 -7.46 -8.18
C LEU A 153 10.66 -7.65 -9.68
N ASN A 154 9.40 -7.74 -10.05
CA ASN A 154 8.97 -7.73 -11.45
C ASN A 154 8.94 -6.30 -12.03
N ALA A 155 8.69 -6.19 -13.33
CA ALA A 155 8.69 -4.91 -14.04
C ALA A 155 7.68 -3.89 -13.49
N GLN A 156 6.50 -4.33 -13.03
CA GLN A 156 5.50 -3.42 -12.44
C GLN A 156 5.96 -2.90 -11.08
N GLN A 157 6.52 -3.74 -10.24
CA GLN A 157 7.04 -3.34 -8.92
C GLN A 157 8.23 -2.40 -9.06
N LEU A 158 9.10 -2.61 -10.06
CA LEU A 158 10.20 -1.69 -10.39
C LEU A 158 9.66 -0.33 -10.86
N PHE A 159 8.65 -0.31 -11.73
CA PHE A 159 7.98 0.91 -12.14
C PHE A 159 7.40 1.68 -10.94
N VAL A 160 6.74 1.00 -10.01
CA VAL A 160 6.20 1.64 -8.79
C VAL A 160 7.31 2.23 -7.92
N LEU A 161 8.45 1.54 -7.79
CA LEU A 161 9.60 2.09 -7.07
C LEU A 161 10.17 3.34 -7.74
N ASP A 162 10.31 3.33 -9.05
CA ASP A 162 10.78 4.49 -9.83
C ASP A 162 9.86 5.70 -9.61
N ARG A 163 8.55 5.51 -9.70
CA ARG A 163 7.56 6.58 -9.40
C ARG A 163 7.68 7.12 -7.98
N ARG A 164 7.98 6.26 -6.98
CA ARG A 164 8.24 6.72 -5.60
C ARG A 164 9.50 7.59 -5.51
N GLU A 165 10.59 7.21 -6.18
CA GLU A 165 11.83 7.99 -6.19
C GLU A 165 11.64 9.32 -6.92
N MET A 166 10.92 9.33 -8.06
CA MET A 166 10.57 10.56 -8.78
C MET A 166 9.78 11.53 -7.90
N LEU A 167 8.75 11.06 -7.20
CA LEU A 167 7.95 11.91 -6.31
C LEU A 167 8.77 12.43 -5.12
N LYS A 168 9.67 11.60 -4.57
CA LYS A 168 10.59 12.01 -3.51
C LYS A 168 11.58 13.09 -3.98
N ALA A 169 12.16 12.94 -5.17
CA ALA A 169 13.04 13.93 -5.77
C ALA A 169 12.28 15.23 -6.06
N HIS A 170 11.05 15.15 -6.56
CA HIS A 170 10.20 16.32 -6.73
C HIS A 170 9.97 17.07 -5.39
N ALA A 171 9.66 16.32 -4.32
CA ALA A 171 9.49 16.89 -2.99
C ALA A 171 10.77 17.58 -2.48
N ALA A 172 11.96 17.02 -2.74
CA ALA A 172 13.24 17.62 -2.37
C ALA A 172 13.46 18.97 -3.08
N ARG A 173 13.22 19.03 -4.39
CA ARG A 173 13.30 20.28 -5.17
C ARG A 173 12.36 21.37 -4.64
N LEU A 174 11.13 21.02 -4.29
CA LEU A 174 10.16 21.98 -3.74
C LEU A 174 10.59 22.55 -2.38
N THR A 175 11.43 21.85 -1.63
CA THR A 175 11.89 22.26 -0.29
C THR A 175 13.32 22.81 -0.28
N GLY A 176 13.97 22.95 -1.45
CA GLY A 176 15.36 23.43 -1.56
C GLY A 176 16.38 22.48 -0.90
N ASN A 177 16.10 21.18 -0.85
CA ASN A 177 16.96 20.14 -0.28
C ASN A 177 17.61 19.25 -1.36
N ASP A 178 17.99 19.83 -2.48
CA ASP A 178 18.79 19.15 -3.52
C ASP A 178 20.25 18.99 -3.10
#